data_4dedf76cfd69eefb23b803e58202d87f
#
_entry.id   4dedf76cfd69eefb23b803e58202d87f
#
_cell.length_a   1.000
_cell.length_b   1.000
_cell.length_c   1.000
_cell.angle_alpha   90.00
_cell.angle_beta   90.00
_cell.angle_gamma   90.00
#
_symmetry.space_group_name_H-M   'P 1'
#
loop_
_entity.id
_entity.type
_entity.pdbx_description
1 polymer ?
#
loop_
_entity_poly.entity_id
_entity_poly.type
_entity_poly.pdbx_seq_one_letter_code
_entity_poly.pdbx_strand_id
1 'polypeptide(L)'
;MADDNMDKDMMDDNMADKDMMMEDDSAVKFPAFEGKDLDGNPVTSELFKNNAVTVVNFWFSACAPCIGELGELNALNEELKLKGGAVIGINADTIGGDESMIMEAKSILEKKGAKYQNIYFPADSEAGKLTYSITAFPTTMVVDRNGNIVGEAILGGINNETQMKVLQDLIDETLARDMATLDKDMMMKPDGN
;
A
#
# COMPACT_ATOMS: atom_id res chain seq x y z
N MET A 1 -58.97 -48.25 -5.15
CA MET A 1 -58.92 -48.07 -3.71
C MET A 1 -57.56 -47.46 -3.49
N ALA A 2 -57.41 -46.13 -3.62
CA ALA A 2 -57.64 -45.13 -2.60
C ALA A 2 -56.72 -45.37 -1.40
N ASP A 3 -55.72 -44.54 -1.26
CA ASP A 3 -55.64 -43.42 -0.31
C ASP A 3 -54.32 -42.68 -0.55
N ASP A 4 -54.47 -41.59 -0.91
CA ASP A 4 -54.15 -40.26 -0.56
C ASP A 4 -53.58 -40.15 0.89
N ASN A 5 -52.38 -39.68 1.00
CA ASN A 5 -52.05 -38.81 2.11
C ASN A 5 -50.91 -37.84 1.71
N MET A 6 -51.31 -36.63 1.46
CA MET A 6 -50.51 -35.44 1.56
C MET A 6 -50.00 -35.30 2.98
N ASP A 7 -48.72 -35.11 3.15
CA ASP A 7 -48.26 -34.29 4.26
C ASP A 7 -47.32 -33.19 3.74
N LYS A 8 -47.86 -32.04 3.92
CA LYS A 8 -47.30 -30.71 3.82
C LYS A 8 -46.25 -30.48 4.90
N ASP A 9 -45.44 -29.54 4.55
CA ASP A 9 -44.78 -28.61 5.46
C ASP A 9 -43.48 -29.11 6.10
N MET A 10 -42.38 -28.61 5.66
CA MET A 10 -41.82 -27.41 6.33
C MET A 10 -40.68 -26.88 5.50
N MET A 11 -40.95 -25.75 4.86
CA MET A 11 -39.92 -24.82 4.46
C MET A 11 -39.24 -24.35 5.75
N ASP A 12 -38.00 -24.77 5.95
CA ASP A 12 -37.11 -24.14 6.91
C ASP A 12 -36.34 -23.09 6.15
N ASP A 13 -36.89 -21.89 6.13
CA ASP A 13 -36.26 -20.64 5.77
C ASP A 13 -35.20 -20.34 6.84
N ASN A 14 -34.04 -20.90 6.70
CA ASN A 14 -32.87 -20.42 7.42
C ASN A 14 -31.82 -19.96 6.41
N MET A 15 -32.19 -18.95 5.62
CA MET A 15 -31.24 -18.06 5.00
C MET A 15 -30.66 -17.18 6.11
N ALA A 16 -29.76 -17.75 6.90
CA ALA A 16 -28.81 -16.96 7.66
C ALA A 16 -27.92 -16.29 6.65
N ASP A 17 -28.13 -14.98 6.48
CA ASP A 17 -27.24 -14.02 5.86
C ASP A 17 -25.80 -14.31 6.30
N LYS A 18 -25.08 -14.99 5.45
CA LYS A 18 -23.66 -15.05 5.45
C LYS A 18 -23.18 -13.95 4.51
N ASP A 19 -23.35 -12.69 4.92
CA ASP A 19 -22.53 -11.60 4.40
C ASP A 19 -21.08 -11.90 4.76
N MET A 20 -20.53 -12.84 4.03
CA MET A 20 -19.10 -13.01 3.92
C MET A 20 -18.60 -11.72 3.29
N MET A 21 -17.89 -10.90 4.06
CA MET A 21 -16.91 -9.97 3.54
C MET A 21 -16.08 -10.76 2.53
N MET A 22 -16.36 -10.58 1.24
CA MET A 22 -15.47 -11.00 0.18
C MET A 22 -14.27 -10.07 0.28
N GLU A 23 -13.26 -10.46 1.07
CA GLU A 23 -11.91 -10.06 0.74
C GLU A 23 -11.72 -10.49 -0.71
N ASP A 24 -11.43 -9.55 -1.58
CA ASP A 24 -11.10 -9.84 -2.97
C ASP A 24 -9.82 -10.68 -2.96
N ASP A 25 -10.00 -12.01 -2.94
CA ASP A 25 -8.91 -13.00 -2.90
C ASP A 25 -8.07 -12.98 -4.19
N SER A 26 -8.45 -12.12 -5.15
CA SER A 26 -7.70 -11.84 -6.38
C SER A 26 -6.73 -10.65 -6.22
N ALA A 27 -6.80 -9.89 -5.13
CA ALA A 27 -5.97 -8.71 -4.93
C ALA A 27 -4.50 -9.12 -4.71
N VAL A 28 -3.61 -8.53 -5.49
CA VAL A 28 -2.16 -8.71 -5.30
C VAL A 28 -1.73 -7.92 -4.07
N LYS A 29 -1.20 -8.63 -3.07
CA LYS A 29 -0.72 -8.00 -1.84
C LYS A 29 0.75 -7.60 -1.95
N PHE A 30 1.08 -6.46 -1.38
CA PHE A 30 2.47 -6.14 -1.08
C PHE A 30 2.99 -7.16 -0.06
N PRO A 31 4.18 -7.76 -0.25
CA PRO A 31 4.68 -8.78 0.66
C PRO A 31 4.75 -8.26 2.09
N ALA A 32 4.34 -9.09 3.05
CA ALA A 32 4.56 -8.79 4.45
C ALA A 32 6.06 -8.69 4.74
N PHE A 33 6.45 -7.75 5.58
CA PHE A 33 7.86 -7.53 5.88
C PHE A 33 8.11 -7.11 7.33
N GLU A 34 9.31 -7.41 7.76
CA GLU A 34 9.99 -6.81 8.90
C GLU A 34 11.26 -6.15 8.36
N GLY A 35 11.43 -4.88 8.60
CA GLY A 35 12.52 -4.07 8.08
C GLY A 35 12.91 -2.97 9.03
N LYS A 36 13.65 -2.01 8.53
CA LYS A 36 14.06 -0.80 9.26
C LYS A 36 13.93 0.42 8.36
N ASP A 37 13.75 1.57 8.99
CA ASP A 37 14.00 2.83 8.29
C ASP A 37 15.52 3.12 8.20
N LEU A 38 15.89 4.17 7.47
CA LEU A 38 17.31 4.53 7.31
C LEU A 38 17.98 5.03 8.61
N ASP A 39 17.20 5.28 9.66
CA ASP A 39 17.72 5.64 11.00
C ASP A 39 17.85 4.41 11.90
N GLY A 40 17.47 3.22 11.40
CA GLY A 40 17.60 1.95 12.10
C GLY A 40 16.39 1.59 12.96
N ASN A 41 15.30 2.38 12.93
CA ASN A 41 14.08 2.06 13.67
C ASN A 41 13.34 0.91 12.99
N PRO A 42 12.78 -0.04 13.76
CA PRO A 42 12.03 -1.16 13.19
C PRO A 42 10.76 -0.67 12.50
N VAL A 43 10.48 -1.23 11.33
CA VAL A 43 9.27 -0.97 10.53
C VAL A 43 8.73 -2.30 10.03
N THR A 44 7.42 -2.48 10.12
CA THR A 44 6.75 -3.68 9.62
C THR A 44 5.65 -3.32 8.64
N SER A 45 5.13 -4.31 7.91
CA SER A 45 4.00 -4.14 7.00
C SER A 45 2.72 -3.65 7.69
N GLU A 46 2.66 -3.65 9.03
CA GLU A 46 1.57 -3.02 9.79
C GLU A 46 1.44 -1.51 9.53
N LEU A 47 2.49 -0.87 8.96
CA LEU A 47 2.42 0.54 8.57
C LEU A 47 1.28 0.82 7.60
N PHE A 48 0.92 -0.15 6.73
CA PHE A 48 -0.20 0.02 5.80
C PHE A 48 -1.53 0.19 6.53
N LYS A 49 -1.74 -0.50 7.64
CA LYS A 49 -2.97 -0.39 8.45
C LYS A 49 -3.17 1.01 9.05
N ASN A 50 -2.08 1.75 9.23
CA ASN A 50 -2.11 3.10 9.79
C ASN A 50 -2.40 4.17 8.73
N ASN A 51 -2.40 3.80 7.45
CA ASN A 51 -2.58 4.72 6.34
C ASN A 51 -3.80 4.33 5.50
N ALA A 52 -4.66 5.28 5.18
CA ALA A 52 -5.77 5.08 4.23
C ALA A 52 -5.23 4.73 2.83
N VAL A 53 -4.08 5.29 2.48
CA VAL A 53 -3.33 5.03 1.25
C VAL A 53 -1.84 5.17 1.53
N THR A 54 -1.02 4.29 0.96
CA THR A 54 0.43 4.39 0.98
C THR A 54 0.96 4.38 -0.45
N VAL A 55 1.71 5.41 -0.83
CA VAL A 55 2.45 5.45 -2.09
C VAL A 55 3.84 4.90 -1.82
N VAL A 56 4.20 3.80 -2.48
CA VAL A 56 5.51 3.14 -2.35
C VAL A 56 6.33 3.42 -3.59
N ASN A 57 7.44 4.14 -3.45
CA ASN A 57 8.33 4.50 -4.55
C ASN A 57 9.65 3.75 -4.45
N PHE A 58 10.00 3.02 -5.51
CA PHE A 58 11.25 2.30 -5.65
C PHE A 58 12.25 3.15 -6.43
N TRP A 59 13.44 3.33 -5.88
CA TRP A 59 14.50 4.15 -6.46
C TRP A 59 15.88 3.57 -6.18
N PHE A 60 16.94 4.14 -6.76
CA PHE A 60 18.33 3.83 -6.40
C PHE A 60 19.24 5.06 -6.52
N SER A 61 20.40 5.01 -5.86
CA SER A 61 21.23 6.19 -5.60
C SER A 61 21.86 6.80 -6.87
N ALA A 62 22.09 6.00 -7.91
CA ALA A 62 22.62 6.49 -9.19
C ALA A 62 21.53 6.83 -10.23
N CYS A 63 20.26 6.74 -9.87
CA CYS A 63 19.12 6.95 -10.77
C CYS A 63 18.78 8.45 -10.86
N ALA A 64 19.26 9.14 -11.87
CA ALA A 64 19.02 10.57 -12.05
C ALA A 64 17.52 10.94 -12.11
N PRO A 65 16.64 10.26 -12.87
CA PRO A 65 15.21 10.56 -12.86
C PRO A 65 14.56 10.31 -11.50
N CYS A 66 14.98 9.26 -10.76
CA CYS A 66 14.48 9.01 -9.40
C CYS A 66 14.81 10.18 -8.45
N ILE A 67 16.07 10.62 -8.48
CA ILE A 67 16.54 11.75 -7.65
C ILE A 67 15.80 13.03 -8.05
N GLY A 68 15.42 13.15 -9.32
CA GLY A 68 14.67 14.31 -9.84
C GLY A 68 13.31 14.48 -9.21
N GLU A 69 12.61 13.41 -8.85
CA GLU A 69 11.24 13.43 -8.33
C GLU A 69 11.12 13.42 -6.80
N LEU A 70 12.23 13.26 -6.04
CA LEU A 70 12.19 13.13 -4.57
C LEU A 70 11.53 14.33 -3.89
N GLY A 71 11.70 15.54 -4.45
CA GLY A 71 11.04 16.74 -3.92
C GLY A 71 9.54 16.72 -4.13
N GLU A 72 9.07 16.24 -5.27
CA GLU A 72 7.64 16.09 -5.60
C GLU A 72 6.99 15.01 -4.73
N LEU A 73 7.67 13.88 -4.53
CA LEU A 73 7.24 12.84 -3.60
C LEU A 73 7.13 13.35 -2.16
N ASN A 74 8.05 14.25 -1.75
CA ASN A 74 7.96 14.87 -0.44
C ASN A 74 6.76 15.81 -0.33
N ALA A 75 6.46 16.61 -1.35
CA ALA A 75 5.27 17.44 -1.38
C ALA A 75 3.99 16.60 -1.32
N LEU A 76 3.93 15.52 -2.11
CA LEU A 76 2.83 14.56 -2.09
C LEU A 76 2.66 13.92 -0.69
N ASN A 77 3.76 13.57 -0.02
CA ASN A 77 3.70 13.04 1.34
C ASN A 77 3.05 14.00 2.33
N GLU A 78 3.37 15.30 2.24
CA GLU A 78 2.76 16.32 3.12
C GLU A 78 1.25 16.46 2.83
N GLU A 79 0.83 16.36 1.57
CA GLU A 79 -0.59 16.35 1.22
C GLU A 79 -1.30 15.10 1.74
N LEU A 80 -0.69 13.92 1.56
CA LEU A 80 -1.27 12.65 1.97
C LEU A 80 -1.42 12.55 3.49
N LYS A 81 -0.48 13.08 4.26
CA LYS A 81 -0.61 13.15 5.73
C LYS A 81 -1.90 13.82 6.19
N LEU A 82 -2.36 14.85 5.49
CA LEU A 82 -3.61 15.53 5.80
C LEU A 82 -4.86 14.68 5.49
N LYS A 83 -4.68 13.66 4.64
CA LYS A 83 -5.74 12.73 4.21
C LYS A 83 -5.60 11.35 4.88
N GLY A 84 -4.69 11.19 5.85
CA GLY A 84 -4.43 9.92 6.52
C GLY A 84 -3.61 8.93 5.70
N GLY A 85 -2.83 9.41 4.72
CA GLY A 85 -1.93 8.61 3.90
C GLY A 85 -0.45 8.96 4.09
N ALA A 86 0.42 8.27 3.37
CA ALA A 86 1.86 8.50 3.39
C ALA A 86 2.55 8.12 2.08
N VAL A 87 3.75 8.66 1.87
CA VAL A 87 4.72 8.16 0.90
C VAL A 87 5.81 7.38 1.63
N ILE A 88 6.21 6.25 1.07
CA ILE A 88 7.33 5.42 1.55
C ILE A 88 8.31 5.23 0.40
N GLY A 89 9.59 5.47 0.65
CA GLY A 89 10.67 5.18 -0.28
C GLY A 89 11.31 3.83 0.01
N ILE A 90 11.69 3.11 -1.03
CA ILE A 90 12.51 1.90 -0.95
C ILE A 90 13.68 2.09 -1.90
N ASN A 91 14.88 2.29 -1.35
CA ASN A 91 16.10 2.37 -2.15
C ASN A 91 16.66 0.97 -2.37
N ALA A 92 16.78 0.54 -3.62
CA ALA A 92 17.24 -0.81 -3.98
C ALA A 92 18.67 -1.09 -3.51
N ASP A 93 19.53 -0.08 -3.44
CA ASP A 93 20.93 -0.23 -2.98
C ASP A 93 21.02 -0.46 -1.47
N THR A 94 20.00 -0.08 -0.70
CA THR A 94 19.98 -0.26 0.77
C THR A 94 19.45 -1.61 1.22
N ILE A 95 18.92 -2.42 0.30
CA ILE A 95 18.41 -3.76 0.61
C ILE A 95 19.54 -4.64 1.17
N GLY A 96 19.24 -5.31 2.29
CA GLY A 96 20.26 -6.06 3.05
C GLY A 96 20.98 -5.23 4.12
N GLY A 97 20.80 -3.89 4.13
CA GLY A 97 21.27 -3.04 5.21
C GLY A 97 22.74 -2.63 5.14
N ASP A 98 23.31 -2.48 3.93
CA ASP A 98 24.67 -1.95 3.77
C ASP A 98 24.75 -0.50 4.26
N GLU A 99 25.57 -0.25 5.27
CA GLU A 99 25.69 1.06 5.94
C GLU A 99 26.17 2.16 4.99
N SER A 100 27.04 1.85 4.03
CA SER A 100 27.56 2.84 3.09
C SER A 100 26.46 3.28 2.11
N MET A 101 25.63 2.36 1.64
CA MET A 101 24.50 2.64 0.78
C MET A 101 23.40 3.40 1.53
N ILE A 102 23.16 3.07 2.80
CA ILE A 102 22.23 3.81 3.66
C ILE A 102 22.71 5.26 3.85
N MET A 103 23.99 5.48 4.13
CA MET A 103 24.53 6.84 4.27
C MET A 103 24.44 7.63 2.97
N GLU A 104 24.68 7.01 1.81
CA GLU A 104 24.54 7.65 0.51
C GLU A 104 23.07 8.04 0.24
N ALA A 105 22.14 7.13 0.45
CA ALA A 105 20.71 7.39 0.29
C ALA A 105 20.25 8.55 1.20
N LYS A 106 20.64 8.55 2.47
CA LYS A 106 20.33 9.65 3.40
C LYS A 106 20.87 10.99 2.91
N SER A 107 22.11 11.03 2.44
CA SER A 107 22.73 12.25 1.90
C SER A 107 21.97 12.80 0.68
N ILE A 108 21.49 11.91 -0.20
CA ILE A 108 20.68 12.29 -1.37
C ILE A 108 19.33 12.87 -0.93
N LEU A 109 18.62 12.17 -0.04
CA LEU A 109 17.33 12.61 0.50
C LEU A 109 17.44 13.98 1.18
N GLU A 110 18.47 14.19 2.01
CA GLU A 110 18.74 15.45 2.68
C GLU A 110 18.95 16.59 1.67
N LYS A 111 19.80 16.39 0.66
CA LYS A 111 20.07 17.38 -0.40
C LYS A 111 18.83 17.73 -1.20
N LYS A 112 17.88 16.83 -1.32
CA LYS A 112 16.60 17.03 -2.03
C LYS A 112 15.48 17.54 -1.12
N GLY A 113 15.73 17.67 0.18
CA GLY A 113 14.71 18.05 1.15
C GLY A 113 13.61 17.01 1.34
N ALA A 114 13.86 15.77 0.95
CA ALA A 114 12.92 14.67 1.08
C ALA A 114 12.96 14.10 2.50
N LYS A 115 11.84 14.20 3.23
CA LYS A 115 11.72 13.83 4.64
C LYS A 115 10.75 12.67 4.87
N TYR A 116 10.11 12.15 3.81
CA TYR A 116 9.26 10.99 3.93
C TYR A 116 10.08 9.74 4.25
N GLN A 117 9.46 8.79 4.93
CA GLN A 117 10.13 7.59 5.41
C GLN A 117 10.68 6.77 4.25
N ASN A 118 11.95 6.37 4.35
CA ASN A 118 12.57 5.39 3.48
C ASN A 118 12.92 4.16 4.31
N ILE A 119 12.66 2.97 3.76
CA ILE A 119 12.78 1.70 4.47
C ILE A 119 13.59 0.69 3.66
N TYR A 120 14.17 -0.29 4.37
CA TYR A 120 14.86 -1.41 3.75
C TYR A 120 14.57 -2.72 4.50
N PHE A 121 14.83 -3.84 3.84
CA PHE A 121 14.53 -5.18 4.32
C PHE A 121 15.76 -6.10 4.19
N PRO A 122 15.77 -7.27 4.88
CA PRO A 122 16.69 -8.35 4.55
C PRO A 122 16.57 -8.74 3.07
N ALA A 123 17.70 -8.99 2.42
CA ALA A 123 17.75 -9.27 0.99
C ALA A 123 17.00 -10.54 0.58
N ASP A 124 16.92 -11.51 1.48
CA ASP A 124 16.27 -12.81 1.28
C ASP A 124 14.76 -12.80 1.66
N SER A 125 14.27 -11.68 2.22
CA SER A 125 12.83 -11.50 2.49
C SER A 125 12.02 -11.39 1.19
N GLU A 126 10.71 -11.66 1.25
CA GLU A 126 9.83 -11.51 0.08
C GLU A 126 9.77 -10.05 -0.41
N ALA A 127 9.81 -9.07 0.49
CA ALA A 127 9.87 -7.66 0.11
C ALA A 127 11.23 -7.28 -0.50
N GLY A 128 12.33 -7.87 -0.02
CA GLY A 128 13.65 -7.74 -0.64
C GLY A 128 13.67 -8.32 -2.05
N LYS A 129 13.13 -9.52 -2.23
CA LYS A 129 12.99 -10.17 -3.55
C LYS A 129 12.11 -9.37 -4.49
N LEU A 130 10.98 -8.81 -4.00
CA LEU A 130 10.15 -7.89 -4.79
C LEU A 130 10.99 -6.70 -5.26
N THR A 131 11.78 -6.08 -4.37
CA THR A 131 12.61 -4.93 -4.73
C THR A 131 13.63 -5.29 -5.82
N TYR A 132 14.27 -6.46 -5.74
CA TYR A 132 15.17 -6.93 -6.78
C TYR A 132 14.50 -7.34 -8.09
N SER A 133 13.20 -7.61 -8.06
CA SER A 133 12.42 -7.89 -9.28
C SER A 133 12.04 -6.64 -10.07
N ILE A 134 12.20 -5.45 -9.48
CA ILE A 134 11.95 -4.17 -10.16
C ILE A 134 13.01 -3.95 -11.24
N THR A 135 12.60 -3.91 -12.49
CA THR A 135 13.49 -3.80 -13.65
C THR A 135 13.54 -2.39 -14.27
N ALA A 136 12.63 -1.53 -13.87
CA ALA A 136 12.56 -0.13 -14.31
C ALA A 136 12.52 0.81 -13.11
N PHE A 137 13.27 1.90 -13.16
CA PHE A 137 13.31 2.89 -12.07
C PHE A 137 13.13 4.32 -12.62
N PRO A 138 12.41 5.16 -11.88
CA PRO A 138 11.65 4.84 -10.70
C PRO A 138 10.41 3.99 -11.01
N THR A 139 9.92 3.22 -10.03
CA THR A 139 8.63 2.53 -10.08
C THR A 139 7.83 2.95 -8.85
N THR A 140 6.55 3.26 -9.04
CA THR A 140 5.66 3.66 -7.95
C THR A 140 4.44 2.74 -7.89
N MET A 141 4.10 2.28 -6.69
CA MET A 141 2.92 1.47 -6.40
C MET A 141 2.03 2.19 -5.40
N VAL A 142 0.72 2.01 -5.52
CA VAL A 142 -0.26 2.47 -4.53
C VAL A 142 -0.73 1.25 -3.74
N VAL A 143 -0.72 1.36 -2.41
CA VAL A 143 -1.10 0.27 -1.50
C VAL A 143 -2.21 0.77 -0.57
N ASP A 144 -3.26 -0.02 -0.41
CA ASP A 144 -4.37 0.28 0.48
C ASP A 144 -4.08 -0.10 1.94
N ARG A 145 -5.00 0.20 2.84
CA ARG A 145 -4.92 -0.11 4.28
C ARG A 145 -4.75 -1.61 4.58
N ASN A 146 -5.24 -2.47 3.71
CA ASN A 146 -5.15 -3.92 3.86
C ASN A 146 -3.87 -4.52 3.25
N GLY A 147 -2.98 -3.67 2.72
CA GLY A 147 -1.76 -4.07 2.05
C GLY A 147 -1.96 -4.54 0.61
N ASN A 148 -3.12 -4.30 0.00
CA ASN A 148 -3.35 -4.64 -1.40
C ASN A 148 -2.73 -3.58 -2.30
N ILE A 149 -2.05 -4.03 -3.36
CA ILE A 149 -1.56 -3.16 -4.43
C ILE A 149 -2.76 -2.76 -5.29
N VAL A 150 -3.00 -1.46 -5.42
CA VAL A 150 -4.12 -0.90 -6.17
C VAL A 150 -3.68 -0.50 -7.57
N GLY A 151 -4.31 -1.07 -8.57
CA GLY A 151 -3.97 -0.83 -9.97
C GLY A 151 -2.62 -1.42 -10.38
N GLU A 152 -2.08 -0.93 -11.46
CA GLU A 152 -0.78 -1.35 -11.99
C GLU A 152 0.34 -0.45 -11.45
N ALA A 153 1.56 -1.00 -11.36
CA ALA A 153 2.73 -0.23 -11.02
C ALA A 153 3.01 0.85 -12.08
N ILE A 154 3.27 2.07 -11.63
CA ILE A 154 3.59 3.21 -12.48
C ILE A 154 5.09 3.18 -12.75
N LEU A 155 5.46 3.00 -14.03
CA LEU A 155 6.84 2.95 -14.47
C LEU A 155 7.30 4.33 -14.96
N GLY A 156 8.47 4.77 -14.50
CA GLY A 156 9.03 6.08 -14.81
C GLY A 156 8.63 7.17 -13.82
N GLY A 157 9.23 8.34 -13.98
CA GLY A 157 9.08 9.45 -13.03
C GLY A 157 7.68 10.06 -12.99
N ILE A 158 7.21 10.38 -11.80
CA ILE A 158 5.93 11.05 -11.56
C ILE A 158 5.97 12.57 -11.84
N ASN A 159 7.14 13.12 -12.15
CA ASN A 159 7.30 14.50 -12.63
C ASN A 159 6.77 14.70 -14.07
N ASN A 160 6.16 13.71 -14.65
CA ASN A 160 5.44 13.73 -15.92
C ASN A 160 3.94 13.78 -15.65
N GLU A 161 3.24 14.69 -16.32
CA GLU A 161 1.80 14.93 -16.10
C GLU A 161 0.94 13.67 -16.26
N THR A 162 1.31 12.78 -17.18
CA THR A 162 0.56 11.52 -17.41
C THR A 162 0.68 10.57 -16.23
N GLN A 163 1.91 10.30 -15.76
CA GLN A 163 2.14 9.44 -14.60
C GLN A 163 1.59 10.05 -13.31
N MET A 164 1.76 11.37 -13.13
CA MET A 164 1.18 12.06 -11.98
C MET A 164 -0.35 11.93 -11.94
N LYS A 165 -1.00 12.07 -13.11
CA LYS A 165 -2.45 11.90 -13.18
C LYS A 165 -2.87 10.47 -12.83
N VAL A 166 -2.20 9.46 -13.35
CA VAL A 166 -2.48 8.06 -13.01
C VAL A 166 -2.30 7.83 -11.51
N LEU A 167 -1.22 8.34 -10.93
CA LEU A 167 -0.96 8.24 -9.49
C LEU A 167 -2.08 8.89 -8.68
N GLN A 168 -2.49 10.10 -9.06
CA GLN A 168 -3.56 10.83 -8.36
C GLN A 168 -4.89 10.10 -8.44
N ASP A 169 -5.25 9.58 -9.63
CA ASP A 169 -6.48 8.80 -9.83
C ASP A 169 -6.50 7.55 -8.92
N LEU A 170 -5.38 6.82 -8.79
CA LEU A 170 -5.27 5.66 -7.90
C LEU A 170 -5.33 6.04 -6.41
N ILE A 171 -4.73 7.15 -6.03
CA ILE A 171 -4.80 7.69 -4.66
C ILE A 171 -6.25 8.03 -4.31
N ASP A 172 -6.92 8.79 -5.17
CA ASP A 172 -8.30 9.25 -4.92
C ASP A 172 -9.28 8.07 -4.84
N GLU A 173 -9.12 7.07 -5.72
CA GLU A 173 -9.89 5.83 -5.67
C GLU A 173 -9.66 5.06 -4.36
N THR A 174 -8.41 4.94 -3.92
CA THR A 174 -8.05 4.22 -2.69
C THR A 174 -8.61 4.92 -1.46
N LEU A 175 -8.49 6.24 -1.38
CA LEU A 175 -9.06 7.05 -0.29
C LEU A 175 -10.59 6.94 -0.24
N ALA A 176 -11.26 6.97 -1.39
CA ALA A 176 -12.72 6.84 -1.45
C ALA A 176 -13.19 5.47 -0.96
N ARG A 177 -12.48 4.38 -1.31
CA ARG A 177 -12.78 3.02 -0.81
C ARG A 177 -12.55 2.90 0.70
N ASP A 178 -11.46 3.47 1.22
CA ASP A 178 -11.16 3.45 2.65
C ASP A 178 -12.26 4.15 3.46
N MET A 179 -12.70 5.33 3.03
CA MET A 179 -13.80 6.07 3.66
C MET A 179 -15.10 5.27 3.64
N ALA A 180 -15.46 4.66 2.51
CA ALA A 180 -16.69 3.87 2.38
C ALA A 180 -16.69 2.63 3.30
N THR A 181 -15.52 2.03 3.55
CA THR A 181 -15.36 0.90 4.46
C THR A 181 -15.54 1.35 5.91
N LEU A 182 -14.91 2.46 6.30
CA LEU A 182 -15.03 3.02 7.65
C LEU A 182 -16.48 3.42 7.99
N ASP A 183 -17.20 3.99 7.03
CA ASP A 183 -18.61 4.35 7.21
C ASP A 183 -19.51 3.13 7.45
N LYS A 184 -19.27 2.02 6.72
CA LYS A 184 -19.98 0.76 6.94
C LYS A 184 -19.70 0.18 8.32
N ASP A 185 -18.44 0.18 8.76
CA ASP A 185 -18.05 -0.35 10.07
C ASP A 185 -18.65 0.48 11.22
N MET A 186 -18.81 1.79 11.04
CA MET A 186 -19.49 2.65 12.00
C MET A 186 -20.99 2.38 12.07
N MET A 187 -21.64 2.11 10.93
CA MET A 187 -23.09 1.80 10.89
C MET A 187 -23.41 0.41 11.42
N MET A 188 -22.46 -0.54 11.41
CA MET A 188 -22.65 -1.91 11.88
C MET A 188 -22.37 -2.11 13.37
N LYS A 189 -21.84 -1.11 14.08
CA LYS A 189 -21.71 -1.19 15.55
C LYS A 189 -23.09 -0.99 16.16
N PRO A 190 -23.71 -2.05 16.77
CA PRO A 190 -24.94 -1.86 17.54
C PRO A 190 -24.61 -0.98 18.71
N ASP A 191 -25.49 0.02 18.96
CA ASP A 191 -25.46 0.85 20.15
C ASP A 191 -25.35 -0.07 21.37
N GLY A 192 -24.18 -0.11 21.98
CA GLY A 192 -23.95 -0.86 23.21
C GLY A 192 -24.67 -0.19 24.36
N ASN A 193 -25.71 -0.85 24.83
CA ASN A 193 -26.32 -0.57 26.12
C ASN A 193 -25.65 -1.47 27.18
#